data_57d1e17e20bb7c845bea5c01a0e04aa7
#
_entry.id   57d1e17e20bb7c845bea5c01a0e04aa7
#
_cell.length_a   1.000
_cell.length_b   1.000
_cell.length_c   1.000
_cell.angle_alpha   90.00
_cell.angle_beta   90.00
_cell.angle_gamma   90.00
#
_symmetry.space_group_name_H-M   'P 1'
#
loop_
_entity.id
_entity.type
_entity.pdbx_description
1 polymer ?
#
loop_
_entity_poly.entity_id
_entity_poly.type
_entity_poly.pdbx_seq_one_letter_code
_entity_poly.pdbx_strand_id
1 'polypeptide(L)'
;MQADMAKALIAEVEDQPVGGLVLFYFAGVSRYMFGMSTEKARERMPNYLLQWEAMRISKALGCHTYDMWGAPDNFDESDPLWGVYRFKEGFNGQVVRHLGAWDYTSRPGLYRLYTRTLPKILDVMRTRGKAATQRRLSND
;
A
#
# COMPACT_ATOMS: atom_id res chain seq x y z
N MET A 1 -24.35 14.38 4.87
CA MET A 1 -23.20 13.97 5.70
C MET A 1 -22.12 13.49 4.76
N GLN A 2 -21.05 14.25 4.56
CA GLN A 2 -19.85 13.72 3.93
C GLN A 2 -19.21 12.77 4.95
N ALA A 3 -19.16 11.49 4.63
CA ALA A 3 -18.43 10.52 5.44
C ALA A 3 -16.94 10.74 5.15
N ASP A 4 -16.21 11.31 6.11
CA ASP A 4 -14.77 11.53 6.05
C ASP A 4 -14.07 10.18 6.29
N MET A 5 -14.10 9.32 5.25
CA MET A 5 -13.59 7.94 5.32
C MET A 5 -12.15 7.79 4.83
N ALA A 6 -11.54 8.87 4.38
CA ALA A 6 -10.16 8.84 3.90
C ALA A 6 -9.40 10.09 4.31
N LYS A 7 -8.10 9.94 4.54
CA LYS A 7 -7.19 11.04 4.84
C LYS A 7 -5.84 10.83 4.20
N ALA A 8 -5.31 11.86 3.56
CA ALA A 8 -3.94 11.90 3.09
C ALA A 8 -3.06 12.68 4.09
N LEU A 9 -1.86 12.19 4.34
CA LEU A 9 -0.81 12.87 5.09
C LEU A 9 0.40 13.04 4.18
N ILE A 10 1.02 14.22 4.23
CA ILE A 10 2.23 14.54 3.47
C ILE A 10 3.29 14.98 4.47
N ALA A 11 4.50 14.43 4.33
CA ALA A 11 5.67 14.90 5.04
C ALA A 11 6.46 15.84 4.13
N GLU A 12 6.85 16.97 4.67
CA GLU A 12 7.61 18.00 3.97
C GLU A 12 8.91 18.30 4.69
N VAL A 13 9.94 18.61 3.93
CA VAL A 13 11.22 19.13 4.41
C VAL A 13 11.53 20.38 3.59
N GLU A 14 11.69 21.52 4.27
CA GLU A 14 11.96 22.81 3.63
C GLU A 14 10.91 23.13 2.53
N ASP A 15 9.62 22.98 2.87
CA ASP A 15 8.46 23.17 1.99
C ASP A 15 8.44 22.26 0.74
N GLN A 16 9.26 21.20 0.74
CA GLN A 16 9.26 20.20 -0.34
C GLN A 16 8.65 18.88 0.14
N PRO A 17 7.67 18.30 -0.57
CA PRO A 17 7.09 17.01 -0.21
C PRO A 17 8.14 15.90 -0.40
N VAL A 18 8.38 15.13 0.66
CA VAL A 18 9.36 14.03 0.67
C VAL A 18 8.72 12.66 0.88
N GLY A 19 7.48 12.63 1.35
CA GLY A 19 6.71 11.39 1.52
C GLY A 19 5.24 11.66 1.73
N GLY A 20 4.43 10.63 1.59
CA GLY A 20 3.00 10.71 1.84
C GLY A 20 2.37 9.35 2.06
N LEU A 21 1.21 9.35 2.70
CA LEU A 21 0.38 8.16 2.86
C LEU A 21 -1.10 8.50 2.78
N VAL A 22 -1.89 7.48 2.46
CA VAL A 22 -3.36 7.56 2.45
C VAL A 22 -3.92 6.51 3.38
N LEU A 23 -4.78 6.97 4.27
CA LEU A 23 -5.54 6.15 5.21
C LEU A 23 -7.00 6.05 4.77
N PHE A 24 -7.59 4.90 5.04
CA PHE A 24 -9.03 4.70 4.96
C PHE A 24 -9.57 4.28 6.33
N TYR A 25 -10.71 4.83 6.71
CA TYR A 25 -11.37 4.58 7.99
C TYR A 25 -12.72 3.91 7.75
N PHE A 26 -12.93 2.77 8.38
CA PHE A 26 -14.23 2.11 8.36
C PHE A 26 -14.39 1.17 9.56
N ALA A 27 -15.54 1.23 10.19
CA ALA A 27 -15.93 0.33 11.29
C ALA A 27 -14.89 0.24 12.42
N GLY A 28 -14.31 1.39 12.83
CA GLY A 28 -13.31 1.44 13.90
C GLY A 28 -11.92 0.93 13.51
N VAL A 29 -11.69 0.65 12.24
CA VAL A 29 -10.39 0.23 11.70
C VAL A 29 -9.85 1.30 10.77
N SER A 30 -8.61 1.71 10.98
CA SER A 30 -7.84 2.55 10.06
C SER A 30 -6.92 1.67 9.23
N ARG A 31 -6.92 1.85 7.92
CA ARG A 31 -6.10 1.08 6.97
C ARG A 31 -5.11 1.95 6.24
N TYR A 32 -3.84 1.60 6.35
CA TYR A 32 -2.76 2.19 5.56
C TYR A 32 -2.77 1.58 4.15
N MET A 33 -3.39 2.28 3.18
CA MET A 33 -3.60 1.73 1.84
C MET A 33 -2.48 2.06 0.87
N PHE A 34 -1.99 3.29 0.90
CA PHE A 34 -0.95 3.74 -0.02
C PHE A 34 0.11 4.53 0.74
N GLY A 35 1.37 4.29 0.37
CA GLY A 35 2.51 5.04 0.84
C GLY A 35 3.45 5.33 -0.31
N MET A 36 4.08 6.49 -0.27
CA MET A 36 5.06 6.93 -1.24
C MET A 36 6.15 7.72 -0.53
N SER A 37 7.36 7.65 -1.04
CA SER A 37 8.47 8.48 -0.58
C SER A 37 9.43 8.76 -1.72
N THR A 38 10.12 9.89 -1.62
CA THR A 38 11.22 10.23 -2.51
C THR A 38 12.54 9.75 -1.91
N GLU A 39 13.60 9.76 -2.70
CA GLU A 39 14.98 9.54 -2.19
C GLU A 39 15.49 10.73 -1.38
N LYS A 40 14.87 11.91 -1.53
CA LYS A 40 15.27 13.14 -0.83
C LYS A 40 14.97 13.02 0.66
N ALA A 41 15.87 13.50 1.48
CA ALA A 41 15.76 13.55 2.94
C ALA A 41 15.43 12.19 3.59
N ARG A 42 15.87 11.09 2.97
CA ARG A 42 15.62 9.73 3.46
C ARG A 42 16.23 9.49 4.84
N GLU A 43 17.34 10.14 5.13
CA GLU A 43 18.03 10.12 6.42
C GLU A 43 17.18 10.70 7.57
N ARG A 44 16.18 11.54 7.26
CA ARG A 44 15.22 12.09 8.23
C ARG A 44 14.05 11.14 8.52
N MET A 45 14.03 9.97 7.86
CA MET A 45 13.05 8.90 8.07
C MET A 45 11.58 9.38 8.01
N PRO A 46 11.14 10.13 6.98
CA PRO A 46 9.80 10.73 6.94
C PRO A 46 8.68 9.70 7.03
N ASN A 47 8.90 8.47 6.54
CA ASN A 47 7.90 7.41 6.59
C ASN A 47 7.60 6.94 8.03
N TYR A 48 8.56 7.00 8.95
CA TYR A 48 8.31 6.68 10.36
C TYR A 48 7.44 7.75 11.02
N LEU A 49 7.71 9.02 10.75
CA LEU A 49 6.88 10.13 11.23
C LEU A 49 5.45 10.03 10.68
N LEU A 50 5.31 9.75 9.39
CA LEU A 50 4.01 9.60 8.74
C LEU A 50 3.19 8.48 9.38
N GLN A 51 3.79 7.32 9.63
CA GLN A 51 3.10 6.21 10.28
C GLN A 51 2.72 6.54 11.72
N TRP A 52 3.61 7.18 12.48
CA TRP A 52 3.31 7.63 13.83
C TRP A 52 2.12 8.59 13.87
N GLU A 53 2.13 9.62 13.03
CA GLU A 53 1.01 10.59 12.95
C GLU A 53 -0.28 9.92 12.48
N ALA A 54 -0.19 8.98 11.54
CA ALA A 54 -1.33 8.19 11.08
C ALA A 54 -1.97 7.40 12.22
N MET A 55 -1.18 6.72 13.06
CA MET A 55 -1.66 5.99 14.23
C MET A 55 -2.27 6.93 15.26
N ARG A 56 -1.64 8.09 15.53
CA ARG A 56 -2.13 9.09 16.47
C ARG A 56 -3.48 9.65 16.05
N ILE A 57 -3.62 10.00 14.76
CA ILE A 57 -4.88 10.51 14.20
C ILE A 57 -5.95 9.41 14.23
N SER A 58 -5.62 8.19 13.86
CA SER A 58 -6.54 7.05 13.87
C SER A 58 -7.09 6.80 15.28
N LYS A 59 -6.23 6.86 16.29
CA LYS A 59 -6.63 6.75 17.70
C LYS A 59 -7.55 7.90 18.13
N ALA A 60 -7.25 9.12 17.72
CA ALA A 60 -8.09 10.30 18.03
C ALA A 60 -9.48 10.21 17.36
N LEU A 61 -9.59 9.53 16.21
CA LEU A 61 -10.85 9.25 15.53
C LEU A 61 -11.62 8.05 16.11
N GLY A 62 -11.12 7.45 17.20
CA GLY A 62 -11.77 6.31 17.87
C GLY A 62 -11.52 4.96 17.19
N CYS A 63 -10.55 4.86 16.28
CA CYS A 63 -10.17 3.57 15.73
C CYS A 63 -9.46 2.73 16.81
N HIS A 64 -9.88 1.49 16.93
CA HIS A 64 -9.28 0.51 17.85
C HIS A 64 -8.21 -0.35 17.19
N THR A 65 -8.13 -0.34 15.85
CA THR A 65 -7.16 -1.10 15.07
C THR A 65 -6.54 -0.21 13.99
N TYR A 66 -5.22 -0.29 13.87
CA TYR A 66 -4.47 0.28 12.76
C TYR A 66 -3.89 -0.87 11.92
N ASP A 67 -4.45 -1.04 10.74
CA ASP A 67 -4.07 -2.11 9.81
C ASP A 67 -3.01 -1.59 8.84
N MET A 68 -1.80 -2.11 8.94
CA MET A 68 -0.68 -1.74 8.07
C MET A 68 -0.70 -2.48 6.73
N TRP A 69 -1.79 -3.22 6.44
CA TRP A 69 -2.00 -3.96 5.20
C TRP A 69 -0.99 -5.10 5.01
N GLY A 70 -0.74 -5.50 3.75
CA GLY A 70 -0.02 -6.70 3.37
C GLY A 70 1.28 -6.99 4.11
N ALA A 71 1.54 -8.27 4.30
CA ALA A 71 2.77 -8.85 4.76
C ALA A 71 3.26 -9.88 3.72
N PRO A 72 4.53 -10.31 3.72
CA PRO A 72 5.01 -11.35 2.84
C PRO A 72 4.34 -12.70 3.12
N ASP A 73 4.22 -13.51 2.10
CA ASP A 73 3.77 -14.90 2.25
C ASP A 73 4.83 -15.75 2.96
N ASN A 74 6.08 -15.53 2.60
CA ASN A 74 7.26 -16.13 3.22
C ASN A 74 8.03 -15.08 3.99
N PHE A 75 8.27 -15.33 5.28
CA PHE A 75 9.00 -14.41 6.17
C PHE A 75 10.51 -14.66 6.04
N ASP A 76 11.04 -14.33 4.88
CA ASP A 76 12.44 -14.51 4.55
C ASP A 76 12.94 -13.41 3.59
N GLU A 77 14.24 -13.22 3.50
CA GLU A 77 14.85 -12.12 2.74
C GLU A 77 14.64 -12.21 1.23
N SER A 78 14.28 -13.39 0.71
CA SER A 78 14.00 -13.59 -0.72
C SER A 78 12.63 -13.07 -1.14
N ASP A 79 11.71 -12.81 -0.19
CA ASP A 79 10.39 -12.30 -0.50
C ASP A 79 10.46 -10.81 -0.92
N PRO A 80 9.84 -10.41 -2.05
CA PRO A 80 9.83 -9.03 -2.51
C PRO A 80 9.26 -8.02 -1.49
N LEU A 81 8.43 -8.47 -0.56
CA LEU A 81 7.86 -7.63 0.50
C LEU A 81 8.69 -7.64 1.79
N TRP A 82 9.82 -8.33 1.84
CA TRP A 82 10.65 -8.43 3.04
C TRP A 82 11.04 -7.07 3.61
N GLY A 83 11.54 -6.15 2.77
CA GLY A 83 11.90 -4.80 3.21
C GLY A 83 10.72 -4.01 3.78
N VAL A 84 9.54 -4.18 3.20
CA VAL A 84 8.29 -3.56 3.69
C VAL A 84 7.87 -4.18 5.02
N TYR A 85 8.02 -5.49 5.18
CA TYR A 85 7.73 -6.19 6.43
C TYR A 85 8.67 -5.72 7.55
N ARG A 86 9.98 -5.67 7.32
CA ARG A 86 10.96 -5.17 8.29
C ARG A 86 10.65 -3.76 8.78
N PHE A 87 10.21 -2.89 7.86
CA PHE A 87 9.74 -1.56 8.21
C PHE A 87 8.53 -1.60 9.15
N LYS A 88 7.52 -2.43 8.84
CA LYS A 88 6.30 -2.56 9.64
C LYS A 88 6.55 -3.24 11.00
N GLU A 89 7.43 -4.22 11.03
CA GLU A 89 7.86 -4.91 12.25
C GLU A 89 8.41 -3.94 13.30
N GLY A 90 9.11 -2.87 12.87
CA GLY A 90 9.60 -1.81 13.75
C GLY A 90 8.53 -1.09 14.56
N PHE A 91 7.26 -1.21 14.19
CA PHE A 91 6.11 -0.69 14.95
C PHE A 91 5.47 -1.75 15.87
N ASN A 92 6.08 -2.91 16.02
CA ASN A 92 5.62 -4.02 16.87
C ASN A 92 4.20 -4.50 16.51
N GLY A 93 3.86 -4.50 15.22
CA GLY A 93 2.57 -5.00 14.73
C GLY A 93 2.48 -6.53 14.79
N GLN A 94 1.26 -7.03 14.98
CA GLN A 94 0.97 -8.46 14.92
C GLN A 94 0.61 -8.87 13.49
N VAL A 95 1.23 -9.93 12.97
CA VAL A 95 0.85 -10.50 11.68
C VAL A 95 -0.39 -11.36 11.85
N VAL A 96 -1.45 -11.00 11.13
CA VAL A 96 -2.72 -11.75 11.12
C VAL A 96 -2.85 -12.49 9.80
N ARG A 97 -2.98 -13.81 9.85
CA ARG A 97 -3.25 -14.63 8.68
C ARG A 97 -4.76 -14.83 8.52
N HIS A 98 -5.27 -14.39 7.39
CA HIS A 98 -6.66 -14.61 7.00
C HIS A 98 -6.80 -15.90 6.19
N LEU A 99 -8.03 -16.40 6.06
CA LEU A 99 -8.35 -17.58 5.23
C LEU A 99 -8.10 -17.36 3.72
N GLY A 100 -7.75 -16.15 3.32
CA GLY A 100 -7.60 -15.77 1.93
C GLY A 100 -8.90 -15.30 1.30
N ALA A 101 -8.82 -14.96 0.01
CA ALA A 101 -9.99 -14.59 -0.78
C ALA A 101 -10.64 -15.85 -1.38
N TRP A 102 -11.96 -15.93 -1.31
CA TRP A 102 -12.74 -17.02 -1.83
C TRP A 102 -13.71 -16.49 -2.87
N ASP A 103 -13.68 -17.09 -4.05
CA ASP A 103 -14.57 -16.71 -5.15
C ASP A 103 -15.67 -17.76 -5.34
N TYR A 104 -16.91 -17.31 -5.36
CA TYR A 104 -18.04 -18.13 -5.82
C TYR A 104 -18.31 -17.82 -7.29
N THR A 105 -18.22 -18.83 -8.14
CA THR A 105 -18.39 -18.66 -9.58
C THR A 105 -19.76 -19.13 -10.05
N SER A 106 -20.64 -18.21 -10.39
CA SER A 106 -21.93 -18.52 -11.03
C SER A 106 -21.78 -18.96 -12.49
N ARG A 107 -20.71 -18.55 -13.17
CA ARG A 107 -20.41 -18.86 -14.58
C ARG A 107 -18.96 -19.30 -14.76
N PRO A 108 -18.64 -20.60 -14.58
CA PRO A 108 -17.26 -21.10 -14.58
C PRO A 108 -16.45 -20.78 -15.84
N GLY A 109 -17.09 -20.74 -17.02
CA GLY A 109 -16.43 -20.40 -18.29
C GLY A 109 -15.93 -18.95 -18.31
N LEU A 110 -16.77 -18.00 -17.93
CA LEU A 110 -16.40 -16.58 -17.83
C LEU A 110 -15.36 -16.35 -16.74
N TYR A 111 -15.47 -17.04 -15.62
CA TYR A 111 -14.50 -16.95 -14.55
C TYR A 111 -13.11 -17.43 -14.99
N ARG A 112 -13.02 -18.56 -15.71
CA ARG A 112 -11.76 -19.06 -16.28
C ARG A 112 -11.17 -18.07 -17.28
N LEU A 113 -12.00 -17.45 -18.12
CA LEU A 113 -11.56 -16.43 -19.05
C LEU A 113 -10.96 -15.22 -18.28
N TYR A 114 -11.69 -14.75 -17.27
CA TYR A 114 -11.25 -13.64 -16.42
C TYR A 114 -9.95 -13.95 -15.67
N THR A 115 -9.86 -15.11 -15.01
CA THR A 115 -8.71 -15.45 -14.16
C THR A 115 -7.48 -15.91 -14.92
N ARG A 116 -7.64 -16.48 -16.12
CA ARG A 116 -6.51 -17.01 -16.92
C ARG A 116 -6.07 -16.10 -18.07
N THR A 117 -7.01 -15.39 -18.67
CA THR A 117 -6.73 -14.62 -19.90
C THR A 117 -6.49 -13.14 -19.59
N LEU A 118 -7.33 -12.55 -18.75
CA LEU A 118 -7.21 -11.13 -18.43
C LEU A 118 -5.87 -10.77 -17.77
N PRO A 119 -5.33 -11.53 -16.81
CA PRO A 119 -4.02 -11.24 -16.23
C PRO A 119 -2.91 -11.19 -17.28
N LYS A 120 -2.91 -12.12 -18.23
CA LYS A 120 -1.91 -12.16 -19.31
C LYS A 120 -2.00 -10.94 -20.23
N ILE A 121 -3.21 -10.48 -20.52
CA ILE A 121 -3.43 -9.26 -21.32
C ILE A 121 -2.95 -8.03 -20.56
N LEU A 122 -3.29 -7.93 -19.27
CA LEU A 122 -2.87 -6.83 -18.42
C LEU A 122 -1.36 -6.78 -18.23
N ASP A 123 -0.68 -7.93 -18.11
CA ASP A 123 0.77 -8.01 -18.03
C ASP A 123 1.44 -7.50 -19.32
N VAL A 124 0.93 -7.89 -20.48
CA VAL A 124 1.42 -7.37 -21.77
C VAL A 124 1.21 -5.86 -21.87
N MET A 125 0.05 -5.36 -21.46
CA MET A 125 -0.22 -3.91 -21.44
C MET A 125 0.69 -3.16 -20.48
N ARG A 126 0.93 -3.72 -19.28
CA ARG A 126 1.78 -3.15 -18.24
C ARG A 126 3.24 -3.07 -18.65
N THR A 127 3.77 -4.13 -19.28
CA THR A 127 5.14 -4.15 -19.82
C THR A 127 5.33 -3.15 -20.95
N ARG A 128 4.35 -3.05 -21.87
CA ARG A 128 4.36 -2.05 -22.94
C ARG A 128 4.27 -0.61 -22.39
N GLY A 129 3.41 -0.38 -21.40
CA GLY A 129 3.27 0.91 -20.73
C GLY A 129 4.57 1.36 -20.05
N LYS A 130 5.23 0.46 -19.31
CA LYS A 130 6.53 0.75 -18.67
C LYS A 130 7.61 1.09 -19.70
N ALA A 131 7.70 0.32 -20.79
CA ALA A 131 8.67 0.57 -21.85
C ALA A 131 8.42 1.93 -22.56
N ALA A 132 7.16 2.31 -22.76
CA ALA A 132 6.81 3.60 -23.35
C ALA A 132 7.17 4.77 -22.41
N THR A 133 6.94 4.62 -21.11
CA THR A 133 7.30 5.63 -20.11
C THR A 133 8.80 5.81 -20.00
N GLN A 134 9.57 4.70 -19.96
CA GLN A 134 11.04 4.75 -19.94
C GLN A 134 11.62 5.44 -21.17
N ARG A 135 11.09 5.17 -22.37
CA ARG A 135 11.52 5.86 -23.61
C ARG A 135 11.28 7.36 -23.59
N ARG A 136 10.19 7.82 -22.96
CA ARG A 136 9.91 9.26 -22.80
C ARG A 136 10.90 9.92 -21.85
N LEU A 137 11.20 9.27 -20.72
CA LEU A 137 12.15 9.79 -19.72
C LEU A 137 13.61 9.76 -20.17
N SER A 138 13.96 8.97 -21.20
CA SER A 138 15.32 8.92 -21.77
C SER A 138 15.52 9.91 -22.92
N ASN A 139 14.47 10.58 -23.39
CA ASN A 139 14.53 11.56 -24.49
C ASN A 139 14.38 13.00 -24.01
N ASP A 140 14.15 13.22 -22.73
CA ASP A 140 14.18 14.51 -22.00
C ASP A 140 15.49 14.61 -21.20
#